data_3d60338297e45ecb306dcebe2468501a
#
_entry.id   3d60338297e45ecb306dcebe2468501a
#
_cell.length_a   1.000
_cell.length_b   1.000
_cell.length_c   1.000
_cell.angle_alpha   90.00
_cell.angle_beta   90.00
_cell.angle_gamma   90.00
#
_symmetry.space_group_name_H-M   'P 1'
#
loop_
_entity.id
_entity.type
_entity.pdbx_description
1 polymer ?
#
loop_
_entity_poly.entity_id
_entity_poly.type
_entity_poly.pdbx_seq_one_letter_code
_entity_poly.pdbx_strand_id
1 'polypeptide(L)'
;MKSIYSHARVRTLAAAAMAIAATFNAHAGFFIPKDTTMVMGMITPTESMTETAFGITRDTSVALGVSTMTNAARSYRWQMVHAQATKLVGRVFNEDGIGNAYVFAGPLAARAVEARGYGRDFDGTRYGAHAGVWLDYETRRYYGRASWHGYKTSAFAWNETITQAMVAPYLADYEDVATFVGVQAKRRTDEPQTEVTPYLRLFKKTWWIDAGVSVNRAHRRDVFINLMHTF
;
A
#
# COMPACT_ATOMS: atom_id res chain seq x y z
N MET A 1 -12.81 30.38 -14.61
CA MET A 1 -12.11 30.69 -13.35
C MET A 1 -12.74 29.93 -12.16
N LYS A 2 -12.77 28.62 -12.12
CA LYS A 2 -13.32 27.82 -10.99
C LYS A 2 -12.58 26.47 -10.84
N SER A 3 -11.23 26.42 -10.73
CA SER A 3 -10.54 25.12 -10.57
C SER A 3 -9.38 25.14 -9.57
N ILE A 4 -9.08 26.25 -8.93
CA ILE A 4 -7.87 26.37 -8.09
C ILE A 4 -8.12 25.96 -6.61
N TYR A 5 -9.37 25.96 -6.15
CA TYR A 5 -9.69 25.75 -4.72
C TYR A 5 -9.82 24.28 -4.28
N SER A 6 -9.93 23.34 -5.22
CA SER A 6 -10.09 21.91 -4.90
C SER A 6 -8.78 21.23 -4.45
N HIS A 7 -7.65 21.64 -5.03
CA HIS A 7 -6.37 20.97 -4.74
C HIS A 7 -5.72 21.37 -3.40
N ALA A 8 -6.03 22.54 -2.88
CA ALA A 8 -5.50 23.01 -1.60
C ALA A 8 -6.05 22.23 -0.40
N ARG A 9 -7.35 21.88 -0.41
CA ARG A 9 -8.00 21.19 0.71
C ARG A 9 -7.56 19.72 0.88
N VAL A 10 -7.25 19.03 -0.21
CA VAL A 10 -6.75 17.65 -0.16
C VAL A 10 -5.32 17.60 0.38
N ARG A 11 -4.48 18.58 0.05
CA ARG A 11 -3.12 18.70 0.57
C ARG A 11 -3.07 19.00 2.06
N THR A 12 -4.03 19.76 2.59
CA THR A 12 -4.07 20.12 4.02
C THR A 12 -4.52 18.96 4.90
N LEU A 13 -5.40 18.08 4.42
CA LEU A 13 -5.82 16.88 5.15
C LEU A 13 -4.72 15.81 5.21
N ALA A 14 -3.92 15.65 4.16
CA ALA A 14 -2.78 14.74 4.16
C ALA A 14 -1.66 15.22 5.11
N ALA A 15 -1.44 16.53 5.23
CA ALA A 15 -0.44 17.10 6.13
C ALA A 15 -0.87 17.02 7.60
N ALA A 16 -2.16 17.12 7.90
CA ALA A 16 -2.67 17.04 9.28
C ALA A 16 -2.61 15.61 9.85
N ALA A 17 -2.72 14.57 9.01
CA ALA A 17 -2.57 13.17 9.43
C ALA A 17 -1.12 12.80 9.82
N MET A 18 -0.12 13.56 9.38
CA MET A 18 1.30 13.30 9.68
C MET A 18 1.82 13.95 10.97
N ALA A 19 1.03 14.73 11.69
CA ALA A 19 1.51 15.57 12.78
C ALA A 19 1.36 14.98 14.21
N ILE A 20 0.85 13.74 14.35
CA ILE A 20 0.69 13.13 15.68
C ILE A 20 1.68 11.96 15.80
N ALA A 21 2.89 12.26 16.24
CA ALA A 21 3.92 11.25 16.51
C ALA A 21 4.27 11.21 17.99
N ALA A 22 4.05 10.08 18.64
CA ALA A 22 4.68 9.73 19.93
C ALA A 22 4.99 8.22 19.98
N THR A 23 6.25 7.97 20.16
CA THR A 23 7.03 6.76 20.56
C THR A 23 6.31 5.46 20.86
N PHE A 24 6.65 4.38 20.12
CA PHE A 24 6.72 2.97 20.60
C PHE A 24 7.42 2.03 19.58
N ASN A 25 7.79 0.85 20.05
CA ASN A 25 8.73 -0.14 19.51
C ASN A 25 8.46 -0.64 18.09
N ALA A 26 9.54 -0.81 17.33
CA ALA A 26 9.55 -1.23 15.94
C ALA A 26 9.25 -2.71 15.71
N HIS A 27 8.39 -2.97 14.72
CA HIS A 27 8.35 -4.24 14.00
C HIS A 27 8.32 -3.94 12.51
N ALA A 28 9.21 -4.56 11.75
CA ALA A 28 9.19 -4.53 10.30
C ALA A 28 8.16 -5.56 9.80
N GLY A 29 7.12 -5.11 9.11
CA GLY A 29 6.08 -5.97 8.53
C GLY A 29 4.70 -5.30 8.56
N PHE A 30 3.75 -5.84 7.80
CA PHE A 30 2.34 -5.41 7.76
C PHE A 30 1.58 -5.65 9.09
N PHE A 31 2.25 -6.23 10.08
CA PHE A 31 1.67 -6.52 11.37
C PHE A 31 1.59 -5.26 12.24
N ILE A 32 0.39 -4.94 12.68
CA ILE A 32 0.12 -3.82 13.60
C ILE A 32 -0.11 -4.42 14.99
N PRO A 33 0.83 -4.23 15.93
CA PRO A 33 0.66 -4.70 17.30
C PRO A 33 -0.60 -4.14 17.96
N LYS A 34 -1.14 -4.88 18.92
CA LYS A 34 -2.26 -4.40 19.73
C LYS A 34 -1.94 -3.01 20.32
N ASP A 35 -2.94 -2.12 20.33
CA ASP A 35 -2.87 -0.75 20.89
C ASP A 35 -1.83 0.16 20.18
N THR A 36 -1.41 -0.20 18.97
CA THR A 36 -0.54 0.65 18.12
C THR A 36 -1.29 1.15 16.89
N THR A 37 -0.84 2.28 16.38
CA THR A 37 -1.35 2.88 15.14
C THR A 37 -0.27 2.83 14.08
N MET A 38 -0.63 2.52 12.85
CA MET A 38 0.21 2.63 11.67
C MET A 38 -0.40 3.64 10.70
N VAL A 39 0.43 4.48 10.13
CA VAL A 39 0.08 5.34 8.99
C VAL A 39 0.97 4.97 7.83
N MET A 40 0.35 4.75 6.68
CA MET A 40 1.03 4.41 5.43
C MET A 40 0.59 5.36 4.32
N GLY A 41 1.54 5.79 3.48
CA GLY A 41 1.28 6.56 2.28
C GLY A 41 2.08 6.02 1.11
N MET A 42 1.43 5.84 -0.03
CA MET A 42 2.05 5.40 -1.27
C MET A 42 1.70 6.35 -2.40
N ILE A 43 2.67 6.66 -3.25
CA ILE A 43 2.49 7.48 -4.44
C ILE A 43 3.22 6.83 -5.61
N THR A 44 2.48 6.62 -6.69
CA THR A 44 2.97 6.28 -8.03
C THR A 44 2.27 7.17 -9.05
N PRO A 45 2.67 7.24 -10.32
CA PRO A 45 1.95 7.99 -11.35
C PRO A 45 0.52 7.52 -11.59
N THR A 46 0.22 6.25 -11.30
CA THR A 46 -1.10 5.64 -11.51
C THR A 46 -1.89 5.43 -10.24
N GLU A 47 -1.26 5.61 -9.07
CA GLU A 47 -1.90 5.34 -7.79
C GLU A 47 -1.36 6.27 -6.69
N SER A 48 -2.25 6.72 -5.83
CA SER A 48 -1.88 7.30 -4.54
C SER A 48 -2.79 6.71 -3.47
N MET A 49 -2.23 6.39 -2.32
CA MET A 49 -2.96 5.82 -1.20
C MET A 49 -2.46 6.43 0.10
N THR A 50 -3.38 6.65 1.03
CA THR A 50 -3.08 6.90 2.44
C THR A 50 -3.99 6.01 3.26
N GLU A 51 -3.42 5.30 4.20
CA GLU A 51 -4.13 4.39 5.09
C GLU A 51 -3.67 4.61 6.53
N THR A 52 -4.62 4.59 7.45
CA THR A 52 -4.37 4.55 8.89
C THR A 52 -4.97 3.27 9.44
N ALA A 53 -4.20 2.50 10.18
CA ALA A 53 -4.62 1.24 10.74
C ALA A 53 -4.32 1.18 12.24
N PHE A 54 -5.16 0.48 12.99
CA PHE A 54 -5.08 0.32 14.44
C PHE A 54 -5.15 -1.16 14.83
N GLY A 55 -4.22 -1.59 15.67
CA GLY A 55 -4.19 -2.95 16.22
C GLY A 55 -5.18 -3.14 17.35
N ILE A 56 -6.22 -3.95 17.13
CA ILE A 56 -7.26 -4.23 18.13
C ILE A 56 -6.85 -5.38 19.05
N THR A 57 -6.29 -6.44 18.48
CA THR A 57 -5.81 -7.61 19.21
C THR A 57 -4.40 -7.98 18.76
N ARG A 58 -3.85 -9.06 19.28
CA ARG A 58 -2.53 -9.59 18.86
C ARG A 58 -2.47 -9.98 17.38
N ASP A 59 -3.61 -10.25 16.76
CA ASP A 59 -3.70 -10.83 15.44
C ASP A 59 -4.74 -10.16 14.55
N THR A 60 -5.36 -9.07 15.02
CA THR A 60 -6.41 -8.37 14.30
C THR A 60 -6.19 -6.87 14.34
N SER A 61 -6.26 -6.23 13.19
CA SER A 61 -6.28 -4.78 13.05
C SER A 61 -7.43 -4.32 12.18
N VAL A 62 -7.77 -3.03 12.28
CA VAL A 62 -8.70 -2.34 11.39
C VAL A 62 -8.00 -1.17 10.75
N ALA A 63 -8.39 -0.83 9.53
CA ALA A 63 -7.83 0.29 8.81
C ALA A 63 -8.93 1.10 8.12
N LEU A 64 -8.60 2.37 7.87
CA LEU A 64 -9.36 3.28 7.02
C LEU A 64 -8.38 3.89 6.02
N GLY A 65 -8.72 3.79 4.73
CA GLY A 65 -7.87 4.27 3.67
C GLY A 65 -8.61 5.09 2.63
N VAL A 66 -7.85 5.98 1.99
CA VAL A 66 -8.27 6.72 0.80
C VAL A 66 -7.25 6.47 -0.29
N SER A 67 -7.71 6.24 -1.50
CA SER A 67 -6.82 6.04 -2.63
C SER A 67 -7.35 6.69 -3.89
N THR A 68 -6.44 7.00 -4.79
CA THR A 68 -6.76 7.41 -6.16
C THR A 68 -6.05 6.43 -7.09
N MET A 69 -6.77 5.89 -8.04
CA MET A 69 -6.26 4.87 -8.94
C MET A 69 -6.64 5.20 -10.38
N THR A 70 -5.69 5.07 -11.28
CA THR A 70 -5.88 5.21 -12.73
C THR A 70 -5.20 4.05 -13.45
N ASN A 71 -5.54 3.78 -14.70
CA ASN A 71 -4.80 2.84 -15.54
C ASN A 71 -3.63 3.53 -16.27
N ALA A 72 -2.72 2.74 -16.84
CA ALA A 72 -1.57 3.26 -17.59
C ALA A 72 -1.99 4.12 -18.78
N ALA A 73 -3.10 3.79 -19.44
CA ALA A 73 -3.68 4.58 -20.52
C ALA A 73 -4.34 5.89 -20.04
N ARG A 74 -4.48 6.09 -18.72
CA ARG A 74 -5.15 7.24 -18.09
C ARG A 74 -6.56 7.49 -18.64
N SER A 75 -7.24 6.42 -19.02
CA SER A 75 -8.61 6.47 -19.55
C SER A 75 -9.67 6.64 -18.47
N TYR A 76 -9.34 6.29 -17.23
CA TYR A 76 -10.18 6.52 -16.06
C TYR A 76 -9.35 6.88 -14.82
N ARG A 77 -10.01 7.50 -13.85
CA ARG A 77 -9.47 7.80 -12.53
C ARG A 77 -10.55 7.59 -11.49
N TRP A 78 -10.30 6.70 -10.55
CA TRP A 78 -11.15 6.43 -9.41
C TRP A 78 -10.57 7.04 -8.14
N GLN A 79 -11.41 7.71 -7.36
CA GLN A 79 -11.16 7.96 -5.94
C GLN A 79 -11.92 6.92 -5.13
N MET A 80 -11.25 6.31 -4.18
CA MET A 80 -11.80 5.24 -3.36
C MET A 80 -11.59 5.56 -1.89
N VAL A 81 -12.58 5.21 -1.09
CA VAL A 81 -12.51 5.16 0.37
C VAL A 81 -12.83 3.74 0.77
N HIS A 82 -12.03 3.16 1.64
CA HIS A 82 -12.25 1.80 2.11
C HIS A 82 -12.01 1.69 3.61
N ALA A 83 -12.75 0.80 4.26
CA ALA A 83 -12.42 0.28 5.58
C ALA A 83 -11.95 -1.16 5.42
N GLN A 84 -11.07 -1.62 6.31
CA GLN A 84 -10.48 -2.95 6.24
C GLN A 84 -10.39 -3.56 7.63
N ALA A 85 -10.73 -4.82 7.74
CA ALA A 85 -10.34 -5.67 8.85
C ALA A 85 -9.26 -6.63 8.37
N THR A 86 -8.15 -6.74 9.10
CA THR A 86 -7.04 -7.63 8.78
C THR A 86 -6.85 -8.63 9.91
N LYS A 87 -6.68 -9.89 9.56
CA LYS A 87 -6.40 -11.00 10.48
C LYS A 87 -5.11 -11.69 10.14
N LEU A 88 -4.22 -11.81 11.11
CA LEU A 88 -3.08 -12.73 11.04
C LEU A 88 -3.60 -14.16 11.23
N VAL A 89 -3.54 -14.96 10.19
CA VAL A 89 -4.07 -16.34 10.18
C VAL A 89 -2.98 -17.41 10.35
N GLY A 90 -1.74 -17.03 10.17
CA GLY A 90 -0.58 -17.92 10.37
C GLY A 90 0.68 -17.13 10.66
N ARG A 91 1.50 -17.67 11.57
CA ARG A 91 2.84 -17.17 11.86
C ARG A 91 3.76 -18.33 12.13
N VAL A 92 4.91 -18.31 11.49
CA VAL A 92 5.99 -19.28 11.71
C VAL A 92 7.24 -18.55 12.16
N PHE A 93 7.94 -19.14 13.11
CA PHE A 93 9.24 -18.68 13.58
C PHE A 93 10.26 -19.79 13.28
N ASN A 94 11.41 -19.39 12.79
CA ASN A 94 12.59 -20.26 12.73
C ASN A 94 13.81 -19.50 13.28
N GLU A 95 14.97 -20.14 13.28
CA GLU A 95 16.21 -19.57 13.82
C GLU A 95 16.60 -18.25 13.12
N ASP A 96 16.27 -18.10 11.85
CA ASP A 96 16.71 -16.98 11.02
C ASP A 96 15.65 -15.90 10.80
N GLY A 97 14.35 -16.22 10.97
CA GLY A 97 13.32 -15.26 10.57
C GLY A 97 11.90 -15.59 10.99
N ILE A 98 11.00 -14.74 10.52
CA ILE A 98 9.56 -14.77 10.82
C ILE A 98 8.80 -14.78 9.50
N GLY A 99 7.87 -15.74 9.37
CA GLY A 99 6.90 -15.77 8.27
C GLY A 99 5.50 -15.48 8.77
N ASN A 100 4.73 -14.71 8.02
CA ASN A 100 3.37 -14.33 8.36
C ASN A 100 2.42 -14.59 7.19
N ALA A 101 1.17 -14.91 7.52
CA ALA A 101 0.07 -15.01 6.58
C ALA A 101 -1.11 -14.19 7.11
N TYR A 102 -1.64 -13.29 6.28
CA TYR A 102 -2.76 -12.43 6.61
C TYR A 102 -3.88 -12.59 5.60
N VAL A 103 -5.10 -12.43 6.09
CA VAL A 103 -6.29 -12.20 5.25
C VAL A 103 -6.90 -10.87 5.64
N PHE A 104 -7.46 -10.17 4.67
CA PHE A 104 -8.13 -8.91 4.93
C PHE A 104 -9.35 -8.73 4.01
N ALA A 105 -10.33 -7.98 4.50
CA ALA A 105 -11.52 -7.62 3.74
C ALA A 105 -12.19 -6.38 4.31
N GLY A 106 -13.02 -5.74 3.48
CA GLY A 106 -13.83 -4.62 3.92
C GLY A 106 -14.70 -3.99 2.85
N PRO A 107 -15.56 -3.04 3.25
CA PRO A 107 -16.36 -2.25 2.33
C PRO A 107 -15.52 -1.24 1.56
N LEU A 108 -15.98 -0.88 0.38
CA LEU A 108 -15.36 0.04 -0.56
C LEU A 108 -16.42 0.98 -1.14
N ALA A 109 -16.12 2.27 -1.16
CA ALA A 109 -16.87 3.27 -1.92
C ALA A 109 -15.92 3.92 -2.94
N ALA A 110 -16.34 3.98 -4.21
CA ALA A 110 -15.54 4.51 -5.29
C ALA A 110 -16.33 5.54 -6.11
N ARG A 111 -15.64 6.61 -6.53
CA ARG A 111 -16.19 7.64 -7.41
C ARG A 111 -15.24 7.89 -8.57
N ALA A 112 -15.78 7.93 -9.80
CA ALA A 112 -15.01 8.35 -10.96
C ALA A 112 -14.78 9.87 -10.90
N VAL A 113 -13.52 10.28 -11.06
CA VAL A 113 -13.13 11.72 -11.11
C VAL A 113 -12.93 12.16 -12.56
N GLU A 114 -12.38 11.27 -13.36
CA GLU A 114 -12.16 11.46 -14.79
C GLU A 114 -12.51 10.15 -15.50
N ALA A 115 -13.37 10.21 -16.50
CA ALA A 115 -13.74 9.08 -17.34
C ALA A 115 -13.71 9.54 -18.81
N ARG A 116 -12.52 9.59 -19.39
CA ARG A 116 -12.36 9.95 -20.80
C ARG A 116 -12.80 8.74 -21.66
N GLY A 117 -13.85 8.93 -22.45
CA GLY A 117 -14.36 7.94 -23.38
C GLY A 117 -15.31 6.89 -22.80
N TYR A 118 -15.62 6.94 -21.52
CA TYR A 118 -16.70 6.18 -20.91
C TYR A 118 -17.91 7.08 -20.76
N GLY A 119 -19.08 6.62 -21.22
CA GLY A 119 -20.33 7.37 -21.16
C GLY A 119 -20.79 7.69 -19.73
N ARG A 120 -22.01 8.23 -19.59
CA ARG A 120 -22.63 8.65 -18.32
C ARG A 120 -22.75 7.58 -17.22
N ASP A 121 -22.41 6.33 -17.52
CA ASP A 121 -22.53 5.20 -16.59
C ASP A 121 -21.56 5.26 -15.39
N PHE A 122 -20.63 6.21 -15.38
CA PHE A 122 -19.64 6.39 -14.30
C PHE A 122 -19.97 7.55 -13.34
N ASP A 123 -21.10 8.21 -13.52
CA ASP A 123 -21.53 9.27 -12.59
C ASP A 123 -21.96 8.67 -11.23
N GLY A 124 -21.56 9.36 -10.15
CA GLY A 124 -21.95 9.02 -8.77
C GLY A 124 -20.98 8.07 -8.06
N THR A 125 -21.35 7.72 -6.84
CA THR A 125 -20.59 6.81 -5.98
C THR A 125 -21.02 5.37 -6.23
N ARG A 126 -20.05 4.47 -6.33
CA ARG A 126 -20.24 3.02 -6.46
C ARG A 126 -19.77 2.36 -5.17
N TYR A 127 -20.63 1.53 -4.60
CA TYR A 127 -20.33 0.76 -3.41
C TYR A 127 -19.91 -0.65 -3.79
N GLY A 128 -19.06 -1.24 -2.97
CA GLY A 128 -18.54 -2.58 -3.19
C GLY A 128 -17.76 -3.09 -1.99
N ALA A 129 -16.88 -4.02 -2.27
CA ALA A 129 -16.02 -4.63 -1.29
C ALA A 129 -14.63 -4.89 -1.88
N HIS A 130 -13.66 -5.03 -0.99
CA HIS A 130 -12.34 -5.53 -1.32
C HIS A 130 -11.95 -6.64 -0.35
N ALA A 131 -11.07 -7.54 -0.80
CA ALA A 131 -10.52 -8.60 0.03
C ALA A 131 -9.17 -9.02 -0.51
N GLY A 132 -8.34 -9.62 0.34
CA GLY A 132 -7.05 -10.09 -0.12
C GLY A 132 -6.33 -10.99 0.88
N VAL A 133 -5.16 -11.41 0.45
CA VAL A 133 -4.22 -12.20 1.22
C VAL A 133 -2.84 -11.57 1.10
N TRP A 134 -2.05 -11.74 2.15
CA TRP A 134 -0.67 -11.27 2.20
C TRP A 134 0.17 -12.33 2.92
N LEU A 135 1.26 -12.70 2.29
CA LEU A 135 2.26 -13.59 2.82
C LEU A 135 3.58 -12.84 2.84
N ASP A 136 4.29 -12.88 3.94
CA ASP A 136 5.65 -12.38 4.01
C ASP A 136 6.56 -13.32 4.80
N TYR A 137 7.85 -13.20 4.52
CA TYR A 137 8.92 -13.83 5.27
C TYR A 137 10.07 -12.84 5.38
N GLU A 138 10.54 -12.65 6.61
CA GLU A 138 11.59 -11.69 6.95
C GLU A 138 12.68 -12.34 7.80
N THR A 139 13.91 -12.05 7.42
CA THR A 139 15.12 -12.29 8.21
C THR A 139 15.86 -10.95 8.37
N ARG A 140 16.94 -10.93 9.14
CA ARG A 140 17.83 -9.75 9.19
C ARG A 140 18.43 -9.39 7.83
N ARG A 141 18.47 -10.34 6.86
CA ARG A 141 19.13 -10.16 5.57
C ARG A 141 18.22 -10.25 4.37
N TYR A 142 17.12 -10.99 4.46
CA TYR A 142 16.21 -11.21 3.34
C TYR A 142 14.79 -10.86 3.71
N TYR A 143 14.08 -10.31 2.75
CA TYR A 143 12.64 -10.11 2.84
C TYR A 143 11.98 -10.60 1.55
N GLY A 144 10.90 -11.35 1.70
CA GLY A 144 10.04 -11.78 0.61
C GLY A 144 8.57 -11.51 0.93
N ARG A 145 7.81 -11.12 -0.10
CA ARG A 145 6.37 -10.89 0.02
C ARG A 145 5.66 -11.41 -1.21
N ALA A 146 4.46 -11.99 -1.00
CA ALA A 146 3.47 -12.23 -2.04
C ALA A 146 2.11 -11.78 -1.52
N SER A 147 1.35 -11.02 -2.31
CA SER A 147 0.01 -10.60 -1.96
C SER A 147 -0.92 -10.60 -3.17
N TRP A 148 -2.18 -10.87 -2.90
CA TRP A 148 -3.27 -10.74 -3.85
C TRP A 148 -4.35 -9.88 -3.22
N HIS A 149 -4.93 -8.94 -3.99
CA HIS A 149 -5.96 -8.02 -3.56
C HIS A 149 -7.03 -7.90 -4.67
N GLY A 150 -8.26 -8.25 -4.35
CA GLY A 150 -9.41 -8.12 -5.24
C GLY A 150 -10.29 -6.94 -4.84
N TYR A 151 -10.73 -6.18 -5.82
CA TYR A 151 -11.66 -5.05 -5.68
C TYR A 151 -12.87 -5.30 -6.55
N LYS A 152 -14.06 -5.07 -6.01
CA LYS A 152 -15.31 -5.21 -6.76
C LYS A 152 -16.34 -4.16 -6.34
N THR A 153 -16.85 -3.44 -7.33
CA THR A 153 -18.01 -2.54 -7.20
C THR A 153 -19.04 -2.87 -8.29
N SER A 154 -20.13 -2.12 -8.37
CA SER A 154 -21.06 -2.24 -9.50
C SER A 154 -20.49 -1.74 -10.84
N ALA A 155 -19.38 -0.96 -10.81
CA ALA A 155 -18.79 -0.36 -12.02
C ALA A 155 -17.51 -1.06 -12.49
N PHE A 156 -16.78 -1.73 -11.60
CA PHE A 156 -15.53 -2.40 -11.95
C PHE A 156 -15.25 -3.61 -11.06
N ALA A 157 -14.43 -4.51 -11.60
CA ALA A 157 -13.78 -5.57 -10.84
C ALA A 157 -12.37 -5.76 -11.38
N TRP A 158 -11.36 -5.71 -10.52
CA TRP A 158 -9.98 -6.07 -10.84
C TRP A 158 -9.28 -6.72 -9.67
N ASN A 159 -8.21 -7.40 -9.99
CA ASN A 159 -7.31 -8.00 -9.00
C ASN A 159 -5.91 -7.43 -9.19
N GLU A 160 -5.22 -7.29 -8.08
CA GLU A 160 -3.81 -6.91 -8.03
C GLU A 160 -3.01 -8.02 -7.35
N THR A 161 -1.89 -8.39 -7.95
CA THR A 161 -0.91 -9.30 -7.34
C THR A 161 0.42 -8.56 -7.24
N ILE A 162 1.04 -8.60 -6.06
CA ILE A 162 2.36 -8.01 -5.83
C ILE A 162 3.27 -9.11 -5.28
N THR A 163 4.45 -9.23 -5.87
CA THR A 163 5.56 -10.01 -5.32
C THR A 163 6.77 -9.10 -5.11
N GLN A 164 7.49 -9.31 -4.00
CA GLN A 164 8.67 -8.55 -3.63
C GLN A 164 9.76 -9.50 -3.14
N ALA A 165 10.99 -9.21 -3.50
CA ALA A 165 12.18 -9.87 -2.95
C ALA A 165 13.26 -8.81 -2.70
N MET A 166 13.86 -8.84 -1.51
CA MET A 166 14.89 -7.89 -1.10
C MET A 166 16.03 -8.57 -0.36
N VAL A 167 17.19 -7.94 -0.41
CA VAL A 167 18.38 -8.32 0.34
C VAL A 167 19.01 -7.09 0.99
N ALA A 168 19.41 -7.23 2.26
CA ALA A 168 20.23 -6.24 2.95
C ALA A 168 21.71 -6.47 2.59
N PRO A 169 22.41 -5.49 2.02
CA PRO A 169 23.84 -5.62 1.67
C PRO A 169 24.72 -5.71 2.92
N TYR A 170 24.25 -5.22 4.06
CA TYR A 170 24.89 -5.32 5.37
C TYR A 170 23.85 -5.62 6.45
N LEU A 171 24.29 -6.07 7.62
CA LEU A 171 23.45 -6.23 8.80
C LEU A 171 23.50 -4.92 9.61
N ALA A 172 22.37 -4.30 9.78
CA ALA A 172 22.22 -3.11 10.62
C ALA A 172 21.88 -3.51 12.06
N ASP A 173 22.35 -2.72 13.01
CA ASP A 173 21.90 -2.81 14.37
C ASP A 173 20.59 -2.03 14.57
N TYR A 174 19.93 -2.25 15.71
CA TYR A 174 18.59 -1.69 15.97
C TYR A 174 18.55 -0.15 15.89
N GLU A 175 19.63 0.53 16.27
CA GLU A 175 19.75 2.00 16.24
C GLU A 175 20.15 2.54 14.86
N ASP A 176 20.59 1.66 13.96
CA ASP A 176 21.06 2.04 12.64
C ASP A 176 19.93 2.05 11.61
N VAL A 177 20.23 2.60 10.44
CA VAL A 177 19.35 2.50 9.28
C VAL A 177 19.62 1.18 8.57
N ALA A 178 18.66 0.26 8.60
CA ALA A 178 18.71 -0.92 7.74
C ALA A 178 18.36 -0.54 6.31
N THR A 179 19.17 -1.02 5.37
CA THR A 179 18.99 -0.76 3.94
C THR A 179 18.74 -2.09 3.23
N PHE A 180 17.70 -2.14 2.42
CA PHE A 180 17.42 -3.29 1.55
C PHE A 180 17.36 -2.82 0.11
N VAL A 181 17.92 -3.63 -0.78
CA VAL A 181 17.79 -3.48 -2.24
C VAL A 181 16.92 -4.62 -2.74
N GLY A 182 15.97 -4.30 -3.59
CA GLY A 182 15.03 -5.31 -4.04
C GLY A 182 14.35 -5.00 -5.36
N VAL A 183 13.46 -5.90 -5.72
CA VAL A 183 12.60 -5.78 -6.88
C VAL A 183 11.16 -6.13 -6.50
N GLN A 184 10.23 -5.37 -7.05
CA GLN A 184 8.80 -5.61 -7.01
C GLN A 184 8.30 -5.98 -8.39
N ALA A 185 7.43 -7.00 -8.48
CA ALA A 185 6.60 -7.24 -9.65
C ALA A 185 5.13 -7.04 -9.24
N LYS A 186 4.43 -6.14 -9.94
CA LYS A 186 3.03 -5.79 -9.71
C LYS A 186 2.23 -6.11 -10.96
N ARG A 187 1.15 -6.86 -10.81
CA ARG A 187 0.22 -7.22 -11.89
C ARG A 187 -1.19 -6.86 -11.49
N ARG A 188 -1.85 -6.03 -12.31
CA ARG A 188 -3.29 -5.75 -12.22
C ARG A 188 -3.98 -6.37 -13.42
N THR A 189 -5.20 -6.89 -13.22
CA THR A 189 -5.95 -7.54 -14.31
C THR A 189 -6.51 -6.57 -15.34
N ASP A 190 -6.62 -5.29 -15.00
CA ASP A 190 -7.03 -4.19 -15.90
C ASP A 190 -5.84 -3.53 -16.62
N GLU A 191 -4.62 -4.01 -16.40
CA GLU A 191 -3.40 -3.55 -17.06
C GLU A 191 -2.82 -4.64 -17.97
N PRO A 192 -2.31 -4.27 -19.17
CA PRO A 192 -1.82 -5.26 -20.13
C PRO A 192 -0.49 -5.90 -19.73
N GLN A 193 0.29 -5.24 -18.86
CA GLN A 193 1.65 -5.65 -18.51
C GLN A 193 1.85 -5.76 -17.01
N THR A 194 2.79 -6.63 -16.61
CA THR A 194 3.32 -6.65 -15.24
C THR A 194 4.32 -5.53 -15.10
N GLU A 195 4.13 -4.68 -14.11
CA GLU A 195 5.09 -3.64 -13.74
C GLU A 195 6.22 -4.27 -12.93
N VAL A 196 7.47 -3.97 -13.30
CA VAL A 196 8.66 -4.40 -12.56
C VAL A 196 9.42 -3.15 -12.10
N THR A 197 9.62 -3.06 -10.79
CA THR A 197 10.21 -1.90 -10.14
C THR A 197 11.36 -2.33 -9.23
N PRO A 198 12.61 -2.15 -9.62
CA PRO A 198 13.72 -2.15 -8.68
C PRO A 198 13.55 -0.99 -7.70
N TYR A 199 13.83 -1.24 -6.42
CA TYR A 199 13.65 -0.25 -5.37
C TYR A 199 14.62 -0.42 -4.20
N LEU A 200 14.76 0.66 -3.45
CA LEU A 200 15.50 0.74 -2.20
C LEU A 200 14.50 0.88 -1.06
N ARG A 201 14.72 0.15 0.03
CA ARG A 201 14.03 0.32 1.31
C ARG A 201 15.01 0.79 2.36
N LEU A 202 14.64 1.86 3.05
CA LEU A 202 15.28 2.30 4.27
C LEU A 202 14.33 2.04 5.42
N PHE A 203 14.84 1.39 6.46
CA PHE A 203 14.07 1.08 7.66
C PHE A 203 14.85 1.51 8.88
N LYS A 204 14.19 2.22 9.78
CA LYS A 204 14.74 2.59 11.09
C LYS A 204 13.64 2.59 12.14
N LYS A 205 13.74 1.71 13.13
CA LYS A 205 12.78 1.61 14.23
C LYS A 205 11.34 1.47 13.72
N THR A 206 10.59 2.57 13.74
CA THR A 206 9.17 2.64 13.36
C THR A 206 8.95 3.22 11.97
N TRP A 207 10.00 3.67 11.29
CA TRP A 207 9.94 4.26 9.96
C TRP A 207 10.39 3.30 8.89
N TRP A 208 9.68 3.33 7.80
CA TRP A 208 9.97 2.57 6.60
C TRP A 208 9.71 3.45 5.37
N ILE A 209 10.70 3.56 4.50
CA ILE A 209 10.61 4.31 3.25
C ILE A 209 11.07 3.43 2.12
N ASP A 210 10.23 3.26 1.10
CA ASP A 210 10.58 2.62 -0.16
C ASP A 210 10.65 3.67 -1.26
N ALA A 211 11.65 3.58 -2.13
CA ALA A 211 11.75 4.39 -3.34
C ALA A 211 12.28 3.55 -4.50
N GLY A 212 11.60 3.63 -5.64
CA GLY A 212 11.97 2.86 -6.83
C GLY A 212 11.52 3.51 -8.13
N VAL A 213 11.97 2.95 -9.24
CA VAL A 213 11.62 3.40 -10.59
C VAL A 213 11.28 2.19 -11.45
N SER A 214 10.13 2.22 -12.11
CA SER A 214 9.70 1.14 -13.00
C SER A 214 10.61 1.05 -14.22
N VAL A 215 10.97 -0.18 -14.62
CA VAL A 215 11.80 -0.47 -15.79
C VAL A 215 10.99 -0.90 -17.02
N ASN A 216 9.68 -1.05 -16.91
CA ASN A 216 8.82 -1.45 -18.00
C ASN A 216 8.60 -0.32 -19.00
N ARG A 217 8.43 -0.68 -20.29
CA ARG A 217 8.20 0.32 -21.35
C ARG A 217 6.97 1.17 -21.13
N ALA A 218 5.85 0.56 -20.70
CA ALA A 218 4.57 1.24 -20.44
C ALA A 218 4.63 2.16 -19.20
N HIS A 219 5.49 1.84 -18.24
CA HIS A 219 5.67 2.54 -16.97
C HIS A 219 7.05 3.14 -16.82
N ARG A 220 7.74 3.35 -17.95
CA ARG A 220 9.13 3.83 -17.92
C ARG A 220 9.24 5.18 -17.24
N ARG A 221 10.08 5.24 -16.20
CA ARG A 221 10.28 6.37 -15.28
C ARG A 221 9.13 6.64 -14.31
N ASP A 222 8.19 5.73 -14.18
CA ASP A 222 7.21 5.82 -13.10
C ASP A 222 7.94 5.63 -11.76
N VAL A 223 7.87 6.67 -10.93
CA VAL A 223 8.49 6.68 -9.60
C VAL A 223 7.52 6.09 -8.60
N PHE A 224 8.00 5.17 -7.81
CA PHE A 224 7.29 4.59 -6.67
C PHE A 224 7.90 5.13 -5.37
N ILE A 225 7.07 5.68 -4.50
CA ILE A 225 7.45 6.08 -3.15
C ILE A 225 6.41 5.52 -2.19
N ASN A 226 6.85 4.83 -1.16
CA ASN A 226 6.01 4.37 -0.07
C ASN A 226 6.65 4.79 1.26
N LEU A 227 5.83 5.28 2.17
CA LEU A 227 6.22 5.69 3.52
C LEU A 227 5.30 5.02 4.52
N MET A 228 5.86 4.45 5.56
CA MET A 228 5.12 3.88 6.68
C MET A 228 5.73 4.34 8.00
N HIS A 229 4.87 4.61 8.96
CA HIS A 229 5.24 4.89 10.35
C HIS A 229 4.28 4.20 11.31
N THR A 230 4.84 3.57 12.34
CA THR A 230 4.08 2.94 13.44
C THR A 230 4.37 3.69 14.74
N PHE A 231 3.35 3.99 15.53
CA PHE A 231 3.42 4.68 16.81
C PHE A 231 2.38 4.19 17.82
#